data_4705d66515d0f883a898fc5f35b0c55a
#
_entry.id   4705d66515d0f883a898fc5f35b0c55a
#
_cell.length_a   1.000
_cell.length_b   1.000
_cell.length_c   1.000
_cell.angle_alpha   90.00
_cell.angle_beta   90.00
_cell.angle_gamma   90.00
#
_symmetry.space_group_name_H-M   'P 1'
#
loop_
_entity.id
_entity.type
_entity.pdbx_description
1 polymer ?
#
loop_
_entity_poly.entity_id
_entity_poly.type
_entity_poly.pdbx_seq_one_letter_code
_entity_poly.pdbx_strand_id
1 'polypeptide(L)'
;MGLIASNLAVTLGRRRILHGIDAAFAPGRVTVVLGANGAGKSTLLRAAAALVPVEAGAVSIEGVDVAALPPRDRARTIGYLPQDAVVHWNMRVRDLVALGRLPHGDDDTAAVARALTATRTTGLEGRHVRDLSGGERARVLLARVLAGEPRWLLADEPLASLDPLHQLETLALLRAAAAGGMGVVVVLHDLTQAAAIADAVLLLKDGRVLAHGPTDLVMTPAHLADAYGVGVEVLTRADGRRVIVPAGML
;
A
#
# COMPACT_ATOMS: atom_id res chain seq x y z
N MET A 1 -3.57 0.71 19.01
CA MET A 1 -4.73 0.03 18.36
C MET A 1 -4.56 0.13 16.86
N GLY A 2 -4.96 -0.90 16.08
CA GLY A 2 -4.64 -1.06 14.66
C GLY A 2 -5.82 -0.77 13.72
N LEU A 3 -5.56 -0.93 12.43
CA LEU A 3 -6.57 -1.06 11.39
C LEU A 3 -6.99 -2.53 11.35
N ILE A 4 -8.28 -2.83 11.49
CA ILE A 4 -8.80 -4.20 11.60
C ILE A 4 -9.90 -4.41 10.56
N ALA A 5 -9.75 -5.45 9.75
CA ALA A 5 -10.81 -5.99 8.93
C ALA A 5 -11.42 -7.21 9.66
N SER A 6 -12.74 -7.24 9.82
CA SER A 6 -13.46 -8.31 10.51
C SER A 6 -14.51 -8.89 9.58
N ASN A 7 -14.39 -10.18 9.24
CA ASN A 7 -15.29 -10.92 8.36
C ASN A 7 -15.65 -10.16 7.08
N LEU A 8 -14.65 -9.47 6.50
CA LEU A 8 -14.84 -8.54 5.40
C LEU A 8 -15.18 -9.27 4.10
N ALA A 9 -16.36 -9.03 3.57
CA ALA A 9 -16.82 -9.55 2.29
C ALA A 9 -17.15 -8.42 1.33
N VAL A 10 -16.69 -8.54 0.08
CA VAL A 10 -16.87 -7.53 -0.96
C VAL A 10 -17.28 -8.18 -2.26
N THR A 11 -18.36 -7.66 -2.85
CA THR A 11 -18.87 -8.04 -4.17
C THR A 11 -18.71 -6.84 -5.12
N LEU A 12 -18.07 -7.04 -6.27
CA LEU A 12 -17.97 -6.06 -7.33
C LEU A 12 -18.75 -6.55 -8.55
N GLY A 13 -19.77 -5.79 -8.92
CA GLY A 13 -20.76 -6.23 -9.92
C GLY A 13 -21.47 -7.51 -9.50
N ARG A 14 -21.24 -8.61 -10.22
CA ARG A 14 -21.85 -9.93 -9.90
C ARG A 14 -20.86 -10.90 -9.26
N ARG A 15 -19.61 -10.50 -9.05
CA ARG A 15 -18.58 -11.38 -8.54
C ARG A 15 -18.20 -11.01 -7.12
N ARG A 16 -18.29 -11.97 -6.21
CA ARG A 16 -17.72 -11.84 -4.88
C ARG A 16 -16.21 -11.98 -4.98
N ILE A 17 -15.49 -10.97 -4.51
CA ILE A 17 -14.03 -10.88 -4.60
C ILE A 17 -13.38 -11.23 -3.26
N LEU A 18 -13.95 -10.77 -2.14
CA LEU A 18 -13.47 -11.08 -0.80
C LEU A 18 -14.50 -11.92 -0.07
N HIS A 19 -14.03 -12.95 0.63
CA HIS A 19 -14.85 -14.00 1.22
C HIS A 19 -14.63 -14.13 2.73
N GLY A 20 -14.92 -13.06 3.50
CA GLY A 20 -14.76 -13.06 4.95
C GLY A 20 -13.30 -12.94 5.35
N ILE A 21 -12.69 -11.79 5.06
CA ILE A 21 -11.30 -11.50 5.43
C ILE A 21 -11.26 -11.04 6.90
N ASP A 22 -10.45 -11.73 7.70
CA ASP A 22 -10.05 -11.31 9.03
C ASP A 22 -8.56 -10.95 9.00
N ALA A 23 -8.24 -9.67 9.28
CA ALA A 23 -6.87 -9.20 9.28
C ALA A 23 -6.70 -8.00 10.23
N ALA A 24 -5.57 -7.96 10.94
CA ALA A 24 -5.21 -6.86 11.83
C ALA A 24 -3.85 -6.27 11.40
N PHE A 25 -3.84 -4.97 11.17
CA PHE A 25 -2.65 -4.23 10.78
C PHE A 25 -2.20 -3.37 11.96
N ALA A 26 -0.90 -3.36 12.26
CA ALA A 26 -0.34 -2.62 13.38
C ALA A 26 0.17 -1.23 12.92
N PRO A 27 -0.05 -0.15 13.69
CA PRO A 27 0.59 1.12 13.44
C PRO A 27 2.11 1.01 13.64
N GLY A 28 2.88 1.84 12.95
CA GLY A 28 4.34 1.80 13.04
C GLY A 28 4.99 0.58 12.40
N ARG A 29 4.25 -0.19 11.59
CA ARG A 29 4.69 -1.41 10.92
C ARG A 29 4.37 -1.36 9.43
N VAL A 30 5.21 -2.06 8.66
CA VAL A 30 4.94 -2.34 7.25
C VAL A 30 4.31 -3.73 7.15
N THR A 31 3.05 -3.78 6.73
CA THR A 31 2.40 -5.04 6.34
C THR A 31 2.34 -5.11 4.82
N VAL A 32 2.92 -6.16 4.25
CA VAL A 32 2.85 -6.41 2.81
C VAL A 32 1.69 -7.36 2.50
N VAL A 33 0.85 -6.98 1.55
CA VAL A 33 -0.23 -7.83 1.03
C VAL A 33 0.27 -8.54 -0.22
N LEU A 34 0.31 -9.87 -0.18
CA LEU A 34 0.77 -10.76 -1.24
C LEU A 34 -0.36 -11.65 -1.76
N GLY A 35 -0.16 -12.26 -2.92
CA GLY A 35 -1.07 -13.22 -3.55
C GLY A 35 -1.07 -13.09 -5.06
N ALA A 36 -1.54 -14.10 -5.77
CA ALA A 36 -1.62 -14.11 -7.22
C ALA A 36 -2.50 -12.98 -7.79
N ASN A 37 -2.41 -12.75 -9.09
CA ASN A 37 -3.29 -11.79 -9.76
C ASN A 37 -4.75 -12.24 -9.61
N GLY A 38 -5.63 -11.30 -9.26
CA GLY A 38 -7.03 -11.59 -8.98
C GLY A 38 -7.33 -12.12 -7.57
N ALA A 39 -6.34 -12.30 -6.69
CA ALA A 39 -6.54 -12.75 -5.30
C ALA A 39 -7.31 -11.76 -4.40
N GLY A 40 -7.60 -10.55 -4.88
CA GLY A 40 -8.40 -9.56 -4.14
C GLY A 40 -7.58 -8.47 -3.42
N LYS A 41 -6.27 -8.39 -3.62
CA LYS A 41 -5.36 -7.44 -2.94
C LYS A 41 -5.81 -5.98 -3.03
N SER A 42 -6.00 -5.46 -4.24
CA SER A 42 -6.48 -4.08 -4.48
C SER A 42 -7.88 -3.84 -3.92
N THR A 43 -8.75 -4.87 -3.99
CA THR A 43 -10.10 -4.79 -3.43
C THR A 43 -10.06 -4.69 -1.91
N LEU A 44 -9.15 -5.41 -1.25
CA LEU A 44 -8.94 -5.31 0.19
C LEU A 44 -8.49 -3.89 0.59
N LEU A 45 -7.50 -3.32 -0.11
CA LEU A 45 -7.04 -1.96 0.18
C LEU A 45 -8.15 -0.92 -0.04
N ARG A 46 -8.91 -1.06 -1.13
CA ARG A 46 -10.05 -0.15 -1.42
C ARG A 46 -11.15 -0.27 -0.36
N ALA A 47 -11.46 -1.49 0.08
CA ALA A 47 -12.43 -1.71 1.16
C ALA A 47 -11.92 -1.14 2.49
N ALA A 48 -10.64 -1.32 2.81
CA ALA A 48 -10.01 -0.75 4.00
C ALA A 48 -10.01 0.78 4.01
N ALA A 49 -9.99 1.42 2.83
CA ALA A 49 -10.12 2.87 2.68
C ALA A 49 -11.60 3.33 2.57
N ALA A 50 -12.58 2.42 2.67
CA ALA A 50 -13.99 2.66 2.40
C ALA A 50 -14.27 3.32 1.03
N LEU A 51 -13.52 2.88 -0.01
CA LEU A 51 -13.65 3.32 -1.40
C LEU A 51 -14.55 2.39 -2.23
N VAL A 52 -14.91 1.24 -1.69
CA VAL A 52 -15.88 0.30 -2.27
C VAL A 52 -16.85 -0.15 -1.18
N PRO A 53 -18.11 -0.44 -1.53
CA PRO A 53 -19.08 -0.93 -0.56
C PRO A 53 -18.68 -2.31 -0.04
N VAL A 54 -18.93 -2.54 1.24
CA VAL A 54 -18.73 -3.82 1.93
C VAL A 54 -20.09 -4.54 2.00
N GLU A 55 -20.12 -5.82 1.62
CA GLU A 55 -21.34 -6.66 1.64
C GLU A 55 -21.60 -7.17 3.05
N ALA A 56 -20.54 -7.58 3.76
CA ALA A 56 -20.61 -8.03 5.14
C ALA A 56 -19.30 -7.78 5.86
N GLY A 57 -19.35 -7.72 7.18
CA GLY A 57 -18.21 -7.37 8.02
C GLY A 57 -17.97 -5.87 8.07
N ALA A 58 -16.83 -5.47 8.58
CA ALA A 58 -16.45 -4.06 8.72
C ALA A 58 -14.93 -3.89 8.72
N VAL A 59 -14.51 -2.66 8.45
CA VAL A 59 -13.12 -2.22 8.70
C VAL A 59 -13.14 -1.14 9.76
N SER A 60 -12.35 -1.30 10.81
CA SER A 60 -12.31 -0.36 11.92
C SER A 60 -10.89 0.14 12.22
N ILE A 61 -10.79 1.36 12.71
CA ILE A 61 -9.58 1.95 13.30
C ILE A 61 -9.94 2.37 14.72
N GLU A 62 -9.21 1.85 15.69
CA GLU A 62 -9.44 2.15 17.12
C GLU A 62 -10.90 1.86 17.57
N GLY A 63 -11.51 0.86 16.97
CA GLY A 63 -12.90 0.46 17.25
C GLY A 63 -13.97 1.29 16.52
N VAL A 64 -13.59 2.30 15.75
CA VAL A 64 -14.52 3.11 14.94
C VAL A 64 -14.57 2.54 13.51
N ASP A 65 -15.74 2.29 12.99
CA ASP A 65 -15.93 1.86 11.60
C ASP A 65 -15.44 2.95 10.63
N VAL A 66 -14.53 2.60 9.75
CA VAL A 66 -13.97 3.52 8.74
C VAL A 66 -15.06 4.07 7.81
N ALA A 67 -16.08 3.27 7.49
CA ALA A 67 -17.18 3.71 6.64
C ALA A 67 -18.09 4.75 7.33
N ALA A 68 -18.15 4.72 8.66
CA ALA A 68 -18.91 5.69 9.45
C ALA A 68 -18.18 7.02 9.68
N LEU A 69 -16.88 7.08 9.43
CA LEU A 69 -16.11 8.31 9.57
C LEU A 69 -16.56 9.35 8.53
N PRO A 70 -16.71 10.64 8.93
CA PRO A 70 -16.90 11.73 7.99
C PRO A 70 -15.82 11.70 6.89
N PRO A 71 -16.14 12.00 5.62
CA PRO A 71 -15.19 11.87 4.51
C PRO A 71 -13.87 12.61 4.72
N ARG A 72 -13.90 13.79 5.36
CA ARG A 72 -12.69 14.56 5.69
C ARG A 72 -11.82 13.86 6.74
N ASP A 73 -12.42 13.34 7.80
CA ASP A 73 -11.69 12.67 8.89
C ASP A 73 -11.11 11.34 8.40
N ARG A 74 -11.86 10.61 7.57
CA ARG A 74 -11.35 9.44 6.90
C ARG A 74 -10.15 9.75 6.00
N ALA A 75 -10.21 10.82 5.19
CA ALA A 75 -9.12 11.23 4.31
C ALA A 75 -7.88 11.76 5.06
N ARG A 76 -8.04 12.32 6.27
CA ARG A 76 -6.93 12.65 7.18
C ARG A 76 -6.32 11.40 7.83
N THR A 77 -7.13 10.37 8.03
CA THR A 77 -6.72 9.15 8.71
C THR A 77 -6.05 8.18 7.75
N ILE A 78 -6.58 8.03 6.53
CA ILE A 78 -6.14 7.04 5.54
C ILE A 78 -5.75 7.74 4.25
N GLY A 79 -4.48 7.63 3.89
CA GLY A 79 -3.95 7.96 2.58
C GLY A 79 -3.98 6.72 1.68
N TYR A 80 -4.65 6.80 0.55
CA TYR A 80 -4.70 5.72 -0.44
C TYR A 80 -3.95 6.10 -1.71
N LEU A 81 -2.99 5.27 -2.10
CA LEU A 81 -2.27 5.36 -3.37
C LEU A 81 -2.72 4.22 -4.28
N PRO A 82 -3.54 4.48 -5.32
CA PRO A 82 -3.96 3.45 -6.27
C PRO A 82 -2.84 3.08 -7.24
N GLN A 83 -2.90 1.86 -7.79
CA GLN A 83 -1.99 1.35 -8.80
C GLN A 83 -2.00 2.24 -10.07
N ASP A 84 -3.20 2.53 -10.59
CA ASP A 84 -3.40 3.37 -11.78
C ASP A 84 -4.01 4.72 -11.39
N ALA A 85 -3.16 5.65 -10.96
CA ALA A 85 -3.60 7.01 -10.67
C ALA A 85 -3.55 7.87 -11.93
N VAL A 86 -4.71 8.12 -12.53
CA VAL A 86 -4.83 9.02 -13.67
C VAL A 86 -4.98 10.46 -13.17
N VAL A 87 -4.12 11.35 -13.66
CA VAL A 87 -4.26 12.80 -13.45
C VAL A 87 -4.80 13.42 -14.73
N HIS A 88 -6.07 13.82 -14.69
CA HIS A 88 -6.75 14.36 -15.86
C HIS A 88 -6.34 15.80 -16.19
N TRP A 89 -6.04 16.60 -15.17
CA TRP A 89 -5.67 18.00 -15.33
C TRP A 89 -4.17 18.21 -15.47
N ASN A 90 -3.77 19.09 -16.40
CA ASN A 90 -2.37 19.47 -16.57
C ASN A 90 -2.00 20.59 -15.59
N MET A 91 -1.86 20.23 -14.31
CA MET A 91 -1.45 21.16 -13.26
C MET A 91 0.04 21.02 -12.95
N ARG A 92 0.59 21.97 -12.20
CA ARG A 92 1.97 21.88 -11.71
C ARG A 92 2.07 20.82 -10.62
N VAL A 93 3.23 20.22 -10.50
CA VAL A 93 3.52 19.19 -9.47
C VAL A 93 3.21 19.71 -8.07
N ARG A 94 3.64 20.94 -7.74
CA ARG A 94 3.35 21.55 -6.44
C ARG A 94 1.85 21.61 -6.14
N ASP A 95 1.07 22.02 -7.12
CA ASP A 95 -0.38 22.17 -6.97
C ASP A 95 -1.05 20.80 -6.80
N LEU A 96 -0.59 19.78 -7.56
CA LEU A 96 -1.07 18.40 -7.40
C LEU A 96 -0.76 17.86 -6.00
N VAL A 97 0.44 18.10 -5.48
CA VAL A 97 0.83 17.63 -4.14
C VAL A 97 0.02 18.38 -3.06
N ALA A 98 -0.23 19.67 -3.24
CA ALA A 98 -1.07 20.48 -2.34
C ALA A 98 -2.51 19.96 -2.23
N LEU A 99 -3.05 19.26 -3.25
CA LEU A 99 -4.36 18.59 -3.12
C LEU A 99 -4.41 17.58 -1.96
N GLY A 100 -3.28 17.05 -1.51
CA GLY A 100 -3.20 16.21 -0.31
C GLY A 100 -3.66 16.93 0.97
N ARG A 101 -3.64 18.28 0.99
CA ARG A 101 -4.07 19.11 2.12
C ARG A 101 -5.57 19.42 2.12
N LEU A 102 -6.30 19.13 1.04
CA LEU A 102 -7.74 19.39 0.95
C LEU A 102 -8.57 18.90 2.16
N PRO A 103 -8.31 17.68 2.70
CA PRO A 103 -9.03 17.23 3.88
C PRO A 103 -8.79 18.09 5.12
N HIS A 104 -7.62 18.75 5.22
CA HIS A 104 -7.27 19.63 6.34
C HIS A 104 -7.92 21.02 6.20
N GLY A 105 -8.18 21.46 4.97
CA GLY A 105 -8.73 22.77 4.67
C GLY A 105 -7.73 23.89 4.95
N ASP A 106 -6.44 23.57 4.85
CA ASP A 106 -5.33 24.49 5.03
C ASP A 106 -4.42 24.50 3.78
N ASP A 107 -3.53 25.48 3.71
CA ASP A 107 -2.50 25.62 2.68
C ASP A 107 -1.11 25.38 3.29
N ASP A 108 -0.95 24.35 4.14
CA ASP A 108 0.34 24.05 4.78
C ASP A 108 1.42 23.73 3.72
N THR A 109 2.11 24.79 3.32
CA THR A 109 3.21 24.70 2.33
C THR A 109 4.40 23.92 2.89
N ALA A 110 4.57 23.85 4.20
CA ALA A 110 5.65 23.07 4.83
C ALA A 110 5.36 21.56 4.73
N ALA A 111 4.11 21.12 4.90
CA ALA A 111 3.73 19.72 4.67
C ALA A 111 3.95 19.31 3.20
N VAL A 112 3.59 20.18 2.26
CA VAL A 112 3.86 19.96 0.83
C VAL A 112 5.36 19.84 0.56
N ALA A 113 6.18 20.74 1.10
CA ALA A 113 7.64 20.72 0.93
C ALA A 113 8.27 19.47 1.56
N ARG A 114 7.81 19.05 2.77
CA ARG A 114 8.25 17.78 3.38
C ARG A 114 7.96 16.59 2.48
N ALA A 115 6.74 16.51 1.92
CA ALA A 115 6.33 15.43 1.04
C ALA A 115 7.16 15.37 -0.25
N LEU A 116 7.39 16.53 -0.91
CA LEU A 116 8.24 16.64 -2.09
C LEU A 116 9.68 16.21 -1.81
N THR A 117 10.23 16.61 -0.66
CA THR A 117 11.58 16.23 -0.23
C THR A 117 11.67 14.73 0.03
N ALA A 118 10.71 14.17 0.77
CA ALA A 118 10.68 12.75 1.12
C ALA A 118 10.63 11.83 -0.13
N THR A 119 9.93 12.27 -1.18
CA THR A 119 9.80 11.52 -2.44
C THR A 119 10.85 11.91 -3.49
N ARG A 120 11.80 12.79 -3.15
CA ARG A 120 12.84 13.34 -4.06
C ARG A 120 12.24 13.95 -5.33
N THR A 121 11.16 14.70 -5.18
CA THR A 121 10.46 15.37 -6.29
C THR A 121 10.51 16.90 -6.21
N THR A 122 11.28 17.48 -5.27
CA THR A 122 11.42 18.93 -5.10
C THR A 122 11.84 19.64 -6.39
N GLY A 123 12.80 19.04 -7.14
CA GLY A 123 13.23 19.60 -8.43
C GLY A 123 12.18 19.58 -9.55
N LEU A 124 11.04 18.92 -9.30
CA LEU A 124 9.92 18.79 -10.26
C LEU A 124 8.76 19.75 -9.97
N GLU A 125 8.76 20.47 -8.85
CA GLU A 125 7.59 21.20 -8.33
C GLU A 125 6.99 22.22 -9.30
N GLY A 126 7.82 22.84 -10.14
CA GLY A 126 7.38 23.81 -11.17
C GLY A 126 6.96 23.16 -12.49
N ARG A 127 7.24 21.87 -12.72
CA ARG A 127 6.89 21.16 -13.97
C ARG A 127 5.42 20.80 -14.00
N HIS A 128 4.88 20.63 -15.20
CA HIS A 128 3.54 20.12 -15.38
C HIS A 128 3.51 18.59 -15.29
N VAL A 129 2.43 18.03 -14.72
CA VAL A 129 2.30 16.59 -14.49
C VAL A 129 2.35 15.77 -15.78
N ARG A 130 1.89 16.34 -16.90
CA ARG A 130 1.94 15.66 -18.20
C ARG A 130 3.36 15.49 -18.76
N ASP A 131 4.29 16.33 -18.31
CA ASP A 131 5.69 16.32 -18.76
C ASP A 131 6.57 15.36 -17.94
N LEU A 132 5.98 14.65 -16.99
CA LEU A 132 6.68 13.72 -16.12
C LEU A 132 6.78 12.33 -16.76
N SER A 133 7.93 11.67 -16.57
CA SER A 133 8.06 10.24 -16.80
C SER A 133 7.11 9.44 -15.89
N GLY A 134 6.89 8.16 -16.19
CA GLY A 134 6.07 7.28 -15.36
C GLY A 134 6.56 7.21 -13.90
N GLY A 135 7.88 7.06 -13.71
CA GLY A 135 8.49 7.01 -12.38
C GLY A 135 8.43 8.34 -11.63
N GLU A 136 8.68 9.48 -12.30
CA GLU A 136 8.51 10.80 -11.69
C GLU A 136 7.06 11.02 -11.24
N ARG A 137 6.08 10.62 -12.08
CA ARG A 137 4.65 10.73 -11.77
C ARG A 137 4.28 9.86 -10.58
N ALA A 138 4.74 8.62 -10.52
CA ALA A 138 4.46 7.72 -9.38
C ALA A 138 4.95 8.32 -8.05
N ARG A 139 6.16 8.89 -8.02
CA ARG A 139 6.72 9.54 -6.82
C ARG A 139 5.96 10.82 -6.44
N VAL A 140 5.53 11.61 -7.42
CA VAL A 140 4.71 12.81 -7.18
C VAL A 140 3.33 12.44 -6.63
N LEU A 141 2.73 11.33 -7.10
CA LEU A 141 1.46 10.83 -6.56
C LEU A 141 1.62 10.32 -5.11
N LEU A 142 2.73 9.67 -4.80
CA LEU A 142 3.07 9.32 -3.42
C LEU A 142 3.27 10.59 -2.56
N ALA A 143 3.96 11.62 -3.08
CA ALA A 143 4.09 12.91 -2.39
C ALA A 143 2.73 13.53 -2.06
N ARG A 144 1.77 13.48 -2.99
CA ARG A 144 0.40 13.98 -2.74
C ARG A 144 -0.26 13.27 -1.58
N VAL A 145 -0.11 11.95 -1.48
CA VAL A 145 -0.68 11.18 -0.36
C VAL A 145 0.02 11.55 0.96
N LEU A 146 1.35 11.64 0.95
CA LEU A 146 2.14 11.98 2.14
C LEU A 146 1.94 13.42 2.62
N ALA A 147 1.64 14.37 1.72
CA ALA A 147 1.29 15.74 2.10
C ALA A 147 0.04 15.81 2.98
N GLY A 148 -0.86 14.83 2.88
CA GLY A 148 -2.01 14.67 3.77
C GLY A 148 -1.66 14.20 5.18
N GLU A 149 -0.40 13.83 5.46
CA GLU A 149 0.09 13.34 6.76
C GLU A 149 -0.84 12.28 7.38
N PRO A 150 -1.22 11.23 6.61
CA PRO A 150 -2.19 10.26 7.09
C PRO A 150 -1.60 9.38 8.19
N ARG A 151 -2.45 8.85 9.07
CA ARG A 151 -2.05 7.86 10.08
C ARG A 151 -1.80 6.48 9.45
N TRP A 152 -2.48 6.18 8.34
CA TRP A 152 -2.38 4.93 7.58
C TRP A 152 -2.11 5.23 6.11
N LEU A 153 -1.09 4.59 5.57
CA LEU A 153 -0.81 4.58 4.13
C LEU A 153 -1.21 3.21 3.56
N LEU A 154 -2.18 3.21 2.65
CA LEU A 154 -2.56 2.04 1.87
C LEU A 154 -2.07 2.25 0.45
N ALA A 155 -1.05 1.50 0.01
CA ALA A 155 -0.41 1.68 -1.29
C ALA A 155 -0.56 0.43 -2.17
N ASP A 156 -1.19 0.59 -3.31
CA ASP A 156 -1.43 -0.48 -4.27
C ASP A 156 -0.37 -0.43 -5.37
N GLU A 157 0.61 -1.33 -5.32
CA GLU A 157 1.73 -1.47 -6.25
C GLU A 157 2.53 -0.18 -6.50
N PRO A 158 3.04 0.49 -5.46
CA PRO A 158 3.69 1.78 -5.60
C PRO A 158 5.02 1.75 -6.37
N LEU A 159 5.53 0.57 -6.70
CA LEU A 159 6.83 0.35 -7.34
C LEU A 159 6.74 0.03 -8.84
N ALA A 160 5.54 -0.20 -9.38
CA ALA A 160 5.33 -0.81 -10.71
C ALA A 160 5.96 -0.03 -11.88
N SER A 161 6.11 1.29 -11.77
CA SER A 161 6.66 2.13 -12.85
C SER A 161 8.03 2.73 -12.50
N LEU A 162 8.69 2.23 -11.46
CA LEU A 162 9.96 2.75 -10.97
C LEU A 162 11.14 1.91 -11.45
N ASP A 163 12.25 2.57 -11.76
CA ASP A 163 13.53 1.90 -11.93
C ASP A 163 14.08 1.37 -10.59
N PRO A 164 15.10 0.50 -10.61
CA PRO A 164 15.61 -0.14 -9.39
C PRO A 164 16.06 0.84 -8.30
N LEU A 165 16.66 1.97 -8.66
CA LEU A 165 17.09 2.97 -7.68
C LEU A 165 15.88 3.57 -6.97
N HIS A 166 14.90 4.03 -7.73
CA HIS A 166 13.69 4.64 -7.18
C HIS A 166 12.79 3.64 -6.44
N GLN A 167 12.82 2.34 -6.82
CA GLN A 167 12.17 1.29 -6.03
C GLN A 167 12.80 1.19 -4.63
N LEU A 168 14.13 1.11 -4.54
CA LEU A 168 14.84 1.05 -3.25
C LEU A 168 14.58 2.29 -2.39
N GLU A 169 14.56 3.47 -2.99
CA GLU A 169 14.25 4.73 -2.30
C GLU A 169 12.82 4.76 -1.77
N THR A 170 11.85 4.27 -2.56
CA THR A 170 10.45 4.19 -2.13
C THR A 170 10.28 3.17 -1.01
N LEU A 171 10.93 2.01 -1.08
CA LEU A 171 10.93 1.02 0.00
C LEU A 171 11.52 1.60 1.30
N ALA A 172 12.64 2.33 1.20
CA ALA A 172 13.25 3.01 2.35
C ALA A 172 12.31 4.09 2.94
N LEU A 173 11.61 4.83 2.09
CA LEU A 173 10.61 5.83 2.51
C LEU A 173 9.45 5.18 3.26
N LEU A 174 8.90 4.05 2.75
CA LEU A 174 7.83 3.31 3.43
C LEU A 174 8.27 2.80 4.81
N ARG A 175 9.51 2.30 4.91
CA ARG A 175 10.11 1.89 6.19
C ARG A 175 10.28 3.07 7.15
N ALA A 176 10.78 4.21 6.66
CA ALA A 176 10.93 5.42 7.47
C ALA A 176 9.59 5.96 7.95
N ALA A 177 8.56 5.97 7.11
CA ALA A 177 7.21 6.36 7.48
C ALA A 177 6.64 5.46 8.58
N ALA A 178 6.83 4.14 8.48
CA ALA A 178 6.43 3.20 9.52
C ALA A 178 7.20 3.44 10.83
N ALA A 179 8.52 3.63 10.77
CA ALA A 179 9.33 3.94 11.94
C ALA A 179 8.91 5.25 12.62
N GLY A 180 8.34 6.20 11.85
CA GLY A 180 7.71 7.42 12.36
C GLY A 180 6.31 7.23 12.98
N GLY A 181 5.80 5.99 13.05
CA GLY A 181 4.52 5.64 13.66
C GLY A 181 3.36 5.45 12.68
N MET A 182 3.52 5.74 11.38
CA MET A 182 2.50 5.50 10.36
C MET A 182 2.26 3.99 10.18
N GLY A 183 1.00 3.54 10.12
CA GLY A 183 0.70 2.19 9.67
C GLY A 183 0.81 2.11 8.14
N VAL A 184 1.61 1.19 7.61
CA VAL A 184 1.81 1.03 6.17
C VAL A 184 1.28 -0.33 5.73
N VAL A 185 0.31 -0.34 4.81
CA VAL A 185 -0.18 -1.56 4.15
C VAL A 185 0.10 -1.41 2.66
N VAL A 186 0.95 -2.27 2.11
CA VAL A 186 1.41 -2.14 0.74
C VAL A 186 1.25 -3.44 -0.03
N VAL A 187 0.71 -3.37 -1.25
CA VAL A 187 0.72 -4.48 -2.20
C VAL A 187 2.03 -4.47 -2.97
N LEU A 188 2.73 -5.59 -2.97
CA LEU A 188 3.94 -5.79 -3.78
C LEU A 188 3.81 -7.09 -4.59
N HIS A 189 4.52 -7.15 -5.72
CA HIS A 189 4.62 -8.36 -6.54
C HIS A 189 5.94 -9.10 -6.36
N ASP A 190 7.03 -8.37 -6.12
CA ASP A 190 8.34 -8.94 -5.90
C ASP A 190 8.45 -9.48 -4.48
N LEU A 191 8.58 -10.81 -4.36
CA LEU A 191 8.64 -11.52 -3.09
C LEU A 191 9.93 -11.18 -2.31
N THR A 192 11.02 -10.90 -3.01
CA THR A 192 12.29 -10.51 -2.37
C THR A 192 12.19 -9.11 -1.78
N GLN A 193 11.59 -8.16 -2.50
CA GLN A 193 11.31 -6.83 -1.97
C GLN A 193 10.35 -6.89 -0.79
N ALA A 194 9.30 -7.71 -0.89
CA ALA A 194 8.37 -7.94 0.21
C ALA A 194 9.07 -8.46 1.46
N ALA A 195 9.91 -9.49 1.32
CA ALA A 195 10.69 -10.06 2.42
C ALA A 195 11.68 -9.05 3.03
N ALA A 196 12.18 -8.09 2.23
CA ALA A 196 13.14 -7.09 2.69
C ALA A 196 12.52 -5.98 3.55
N ILE A 197 11.24 -5.64 3.33
CA ILE A 197 10.62 -4.50 4.04
C ILE A 197 9.51 -4.89 5.02
N ALA A 198 8.89 -6.06 4.88
CA ALA A 198 7.72 -6.42 5.67
C ALA A 198 8.09 -6.75 7.13
N ASP A 199 7.35 -6.18 8.07
CA ASP A 199 7.29 -6.66 9.45
C ASP A 199 6.27 -7.80 9.55
N ALA A 200 5.19 -7.72 8.77
CA ALA A 200 4.15 -8.73 8.66
C ALA A 200 3.72 -8.89 7.20
N VAL A 201 3.18 -10.05 6.88
CA VAL A 201 2.63 -10.36 5.56
C VAL A 201 1.19 -10.87 5.72
N LEU A 202 0.32 -10.37 4.85
CA LEU A 202 -1.01 -10.93 4.60
C LEU A 202 -0.99 -11.60 3.23
N LEU A 203 -1.06 -12.90 3.19
CA LEU A 203 -1.07 -13.70 1.96
C LEU A 203 -2.50 -14.09 1.61
N LEU A 204 -2.96 -13.64 0.44
CA LEU A 204 -4.30 -13.89 -0.07
C LEU A 204 -4.27 -14.94 -1.19
N LYS A 205 -5.28 -15.81 -1.16
CA LYS A 205 -5.60 -16.75 -2.25
C LYS A 205 -7.12 -16.77 -2.46
N ASP A 206 -7.56 -16.57 -3.71
CA ASP A 206 -8.97 -16.64 -4.10
C ASP A 206 -9.93 -15.85 -3.19
N GLY A 207 -9.52 -14.63 -2.83
CA GLY A 207 -10.31 -13.74 -1.96
C GLY A 207 -10.39 -14.16 -0.49
N ARG A 208 -9.52 -15.05 -0.04
CA ARG A 208 -9.43 -15.53 1.35
C ARG A 208 -8.03 -15.31 1.91
N VAL A 209 -7.93 -15.24 3.23
CA VAL A 209 -6.62 -15.24 3.91
C VAL A 209 -6.07 -16.67 3.89
N LEU A 210 -4.93 -16.85 3.23
CA LEU A 210 -4.18 -18.10 3.29
C LEU A 210 -3.29 -18.13 4.53
N ALA A 211 -2.58 -17.03 4.80
CA ALA A 211 -1.75 -16.87 5.99
C ALA A 211 -1.62 -15.38 6.34
N HIS A 212 -1.51 -15.06 7.63
CA HIS A 212 -1.28 -13.70 8.12
C HIS A 212 -0.42 -13.73 9.38
N GLY A 213 0.61 -12.92 9.44
CA GLY A 213 1.50 -12.83 10.60
C GLY A 213 2.89 -12.31 10.27
N PRO A 214 3.86 -12.55 11.15
CA PRO A 214 5.27 -12.19 10.94
C PRO A 214 5.81 -12.73 9.62
N THR A 215 6.62 -11.92 8.94
CA THR A 215 7.16 -12.24 7.60
C THR A 215 7.77 -13.64 7.54
N ASP A 216 8.51 -14.03 8.57
CA ASP A 216 9.20 -15.32 8.62
C ASP A 216 8.27 -16.53 8.67
N LEU A 217 7.12 -16.36 9.31
CA LEU A 217 6.13 -17.42 9.47
C LEU A 217 5.22 -17.54 8.24
N VAL A 218 5.01 -16.45 7.51
CA VAL A 218 4.11 -16.44 6.35
C VAL A 218 4.84 -16.73 5.06
N MET A 219 6.03 -16.16 4.84
CA MET A 219 6.78 -16.33 3.59
C MET A 219 7.60 -17.63 3.59
N THR A 220 6.92 -18.75 3.73
CA THR A 220 7.49 -20.11 3.63
C THR A 220 7.34 -20.65 2.21
N PRO A 221 8.21 -21.58 1.75
CA PRO A 221 8.05 -22.23 0.46
C PRO A 221 6.66 -22.84 0.27
N ALA A 222 6.11 -23.49 1.31
CA ALA A 222 4.80 -24.13 1.23
C ALA A 222 3.66 -23.12 1.01
N HIS A 223 3.62 -22.03 1.78
CA HIS A 223 2.59 -21.00 1.61
C HIS A 223 2.70 -20.29 0.25
N LEU A 224 3.94 -19.97 -0.18
CA LEU A 224 4.16 -19.31 -1.47
C LEU A 224 3.81 -20.23 -2.63
N ALA A 225 4.15 -21.52 -2.53
CA ALA A 225 3.77 -22.53 -3.52
C ALA A 225 2.24 -22.65 -3.64
N ASP A 226 1.54 -22.69 -2.50
CA ASP A 226 0.07 -22.76 -2.48
C ASP A 226 -0.57 -21.47 -3.05
N ALA A 227 -0.03 -20.29 -2.71
CA ALA A 227 -0.58 -19.02 -3.16
C ALA A 227 -0.37 -18.75 -4.66
N TYR A 228 0.78 -19.15 -5.21
CA TYR A 228 1.20 -18.79 -6.56
C TYR A 228 1.21 -19.95 -7.55
N GLY A 229 1.09 -21.20 -7.10
CA GLY A 229 1.16 -22.39 -7.96
C GLY A 229 2.55 -22.67 -8.52
N VAL A 230 3.61 -22.14 -7.89
CA VAL A 230 5.00 -22.31 -8.30
C VAL A 230 5.86 -22.71 -7.11
N GLY A 231 6.81 -23.61 -7.32
CA GLY A 231 7.84 -23.90 -6.34
C GLY A 231 8.72 -22.68 -6.11
N VAL A 232 9.14 -22.44 -4.87
CA VAL A 232 10.06 -21.35 -4.54
C VAL A 232 11.18 -21.84 -3.64
N GLU A 233 12.37 -21.27 -3.83
CA GLU A 233 13.49 -21.43 -2.92
C GLU A 233 13.71 -20.13 -2.13
N VAL A 234 13.95 -20.26 -0.84
CA VAL A 234 14.27 -19.14 0.04
C VAL A 234 15.77 -19.20 0.35
N LEU A 235 16.53 -18.31 -0.25
CA LEU A 235 17.96 -18.20 -0.02
C LEU A 235 18.23 -17.10 1.02
N THR A 236 19.14 -17.40 1.97
CA THR A 236 19.57 -16.38 2.93
C THR A 236 20.97 -15.87 2.52
N ARG A 237 21.08 -14.57 2.27
CA ARG A 237 22.36 -13.91 1.98
C ARG A 237 23.23 -13.81 3.23
N ALA A 238 24.52 -13.51 3.03
CA ALA A 238 25.47 -13.32 4.13
C ALA A 238 25.08 -12.19 5.11
N ASP A 239 24.31 -11.21 4.64
CA ASP A 239 23.75 -10.11 5.45
C ASP A 239 22.43 -10.48 6.18
N GLY A 240 22.00 -11.74 6.11
CA GLY A 240 20.77 -12.24 6.71
C GLY A 240 19.50 -11.96 5.91
N ARG A 241 19.60 -11.23 4.79
CA ARG A 241 18.43 -10.93 3.95
C ARG A 241 18.00 -12.17 3.18
N ARG A 242 16.68 -12.32 3.03
CA ARG A 242 16.09 -13.40 2.23
C ARG A 242 15.92 -12.98 0.79
N VAL A 243 16.26 -13.88 -0.12
CA VAL A 243 15.98 -13.79 -1.55
C VAL A 243 15.07 -14.94 -1.90
N ILE A 244 13.94 -14.64 -2.53
CA ILE A 244 12.94 -15.63 -2.89
C ILE A 244 12.99 -15.84 -4.41
N VAL A 245 13.36 -17.04 -4.82
CA VAL A 245 13.57 -17.38 -6.23
C VAL A 245 12.54 -18.42 -6.65
N PRO A 246 11.78 -18.18 -7.75
CA PRO A 246 10.94 -19.22 -8.33
C PRO A 246 11.78 -20.42 -8.79
N ALA A 247 11.39 -21.62 -8.38
CA ALA A 247 12.14 -22.87 -8.63
C ALA A 247 11.48 -23.80 -9.69
N GLY A 248 10.36 -23.35 -10.29
CA GLY A 248 9.64 -24.07 -11.33
C GLY A 248 8.13 -24.16 -11.07
N MET A 249 7.39 -24.68 -12.06
CA MET A 249 5.96 -24.99 -11.92
C MET A 249 5.78 -26.24 -11.05
N LEU A 250 4.72 -26.26 -10.24
CA LEU A 250 4.30 -27.42 -9.45
C LEU A 250 3.48 -28.38 -10.29
#